data_a76bbaeb6a50924c47ea1a5a45a6e8fe
#
_entry.id   a76bbaeb6a50924c47ea1a5a45a6e8fe
#
_cell.length_a   1.000
_cell.length_b   1.000
_cell.length_c   1.000
_cell.angle_alpha   90.00
_cell.angle_beta   90.00
_cell.angle_gamma   90.00
#
_symmetry.space_group_name_H-M   'P 1'
#
loop_
_entity.id
_entity.type
_entity.pdbx_description
1 polymer ?
#
loop_
_entity_poly.entity_id
_entity_poly.type
_entity_poly.pdbx_seq_one_letter_code
_entity_poly.pdbx_strand_id
1 'polypeptide(L)'
;MQIAPQDLKKARDRLVRANGQLAGVIKMIDEGRDCTEILNQLSAANSALSKAGFAIIATGMAKCGTDAKGNANRAELEKAFMSLA
;
A
#
# COMPACT_ATOMS: atom_id res chain seq x y z
N MET A 1 -3.90 -17.71 -1.09
CA MET A 1 -4.97 -16.80 -1.56
C MET A 1 -4.45 -16.01 -2.74
N GLN A 2 -5.16 -16.07 -3.86
CA GLN A 2 -4.81 -15.29 -5.04
C GLN A 2 -5.98 -14.41 -5.45
N ILE A 3 -5.66 -13.21 -5.89
CA ILE A 3 -6.64 -12.23 -6.33
C ILE A 3 -6.30 -11.84 -7.76
N ALA A 4 -7.32 -11.78 -8.63
CA ALA A 4 -7.11 -11.44 -10.03
C ALA A 4 -6.55 -10.01 -10.15
N PRO A 5 -5.61 -9.77 -11.08
CA PRO A 5 -5.01 -8.45 -11.24
C PRO A 5 -6.01 -7.31 -11.43
N GLN A 6 -7.10 -7.55 -12.16
CA GLN A 6 -8.12 -6.52 -12.40
C GLN A 6 -8.83 -6.09 -11.11
N ASP A 7 -8.91 -6.98 -10.11
CA ASP A 7 -9.53 -6.66 -8.83
C ASP A 7 -8.61 -5.79 -7.94
N LEU A 8 -7.33 -5.74 -8.27
CA LEU A 8 -6.34 -4.94 -7.54
C LEU A 8 -5.92 -3.67 -8.29
N LYS A 9 -6.65 -3.29 -9.34
CA LYS A 9 -6.27 -2.15 -10.18
C LYS A 9 -6.13 -0.85 -9.37
N LYS A 10 -7.07 -0.57 -8.48
CA LYS A 10 -6.99 0.65 -7.65
C LYS A 10 -5.76 0.66 -6.76
N ALA A 11 -5.46 -0.47 -6.13
CA ALA A 11 -4.27 -0.60 -5.30
C ALA A 11 -3.00 -0.44 -6.13
N ARG A 12 -2.98 -1.06 -7.32
CA ARG A 12 -1.86 -0.93 -8.24
C ARG A 12 -1.62 0.52 -8.64
N ASP A 13 -2.69 1.24 -8.98
CA ASP A 13 -2.60 2.66 -9.38
C ASP A 13 -2.05 3.52 -8.24
N ARG A 14 -2.45 3.22 -7.00
CA ARG A 14 -1.92 3.89 -5.81
C ARG A 14 -0.44 3.58 -5.60
N LEU A 15 -0.02 2.34 -5.85
CA LEU A 15 1.39 1.96 -5.77
C LEU A 15 2.24 2.66 -6.81
N VAL A 16 1.74 2.78 -8.03
CA VAL A 16 2.44 3.52 -9.10
C VAL A 16 2.64 4.98 -8.67
N ARG A 17 1.61 5.59 -8.09
CA ARG A 17 1.70 6.97 -7.59
C ARG A 17 2.71 7.08 -6.44
N ALA A 18 2.68 6.15 -5.49
CA ALA A 18 3.61 6.11 -4.37
C ALA A 18 5.05 5.93 -4.86
N ASN A 19 5.25 5.11 -5.87
CA ASN A 19 6.55 4.89 -6.48
C ASN A 19 7.11 6.19 -7.07
N GLY A 20 6.25 6.97 -7.75
CA GLY A 20 6.66 8.28 -8.26
C GLY A 20 7.03 9.25 -7.16
N GLN A 21 6.27 9.27 -6.06
CA GLN A 21 6.58 10.12 -4.90
C GLN A 21 7.90 9.71 -4.24
N LEU A 22 8.16 8.42 -4.15
CA LEU A 22 9.42 7.91 -3.59
C LEU A 22 10.61 8.31 -4.47
N ALA A 23 10.47 8.20 -5.79
CA ALA A 23 11.49 8.66 -6.72
C ALA A 23 11.76 10.17 -6.54
N GLY A 24 10.71 10.93 -6.27
CA GLY A 24 10.82 12.36 -5.96
C GLY A 24 11.65 12.63 -4.70
N VAL A 25 11.48 11.82 -3.67
CA VAL A 25 12.28 11.93 -2.43
C VAL A 25 13.77 11.75 -2.74
N ILE A 26 14.10 10.72 -3.51
CA ILE A 26 15.48 10.43 -3.89
C ILE A 26 16.07 11.61 -4.67
N LYS A 27 15.31 12.14 -5.62
CA LYS A 27 15.73 13.30 -6.40
C LYS A 27 15.99 14.52 -5.53
N MET A 28 15.12 14.78 -4.55
CA MET A 28 15.27 15.90 -3.61
C MET A 28 16.56 15.76 -2.79
N ILE A 29 16.89 14.55 -2.37
CA ILE A 29 18.13 14.27 -1.64
C ILE A 29 19.33 14.59 -2.55
N ASP A 30 19.30 14.11 -3.78
CA ASP A 30 20.40 14.32 -4.75
C ASP A 30 20.58 15.80 -5.09
N GLU A 31 19.48 16.57 -5.07
CA GLU A 31 19.52 18.01 -5.34
C GLU A 31 19.88 18.84 -4.10
N GLY A 32 20.05 18.22 -2.96
CA GLY A 32 20.36 18.93 -1.74
C GLY A 32 19.24 19.82 -1.22
N ARG A 33 17.98 19.38 -1.43
CA ARG A 33 16.79 20.15 -1.01
C ARG A 33 16.69 20.20 0.50
N ASP A 34 15.87 21.12 1.00
CA ASP A 34 15.64 21.32 2.42
C ASP A 34 15.12 20.05 3.09
N CYS A 35 15.64 19.73 4.29
CA CYS A 35 15.30 18.54 5.03
C CYS A 35 13.78 18.43 5.32
N THR A 36 13.14 19.55 5.64
CA THR A 36 11.69 19.57 5.91
C THR A 36 10.89 19.21 4.65
N GLU A 37 11.31 19.71 3.49
CA GLU A 37 10.67 19.35 2.21
C GLU A 37 10.80 17.86 1.94
N ILE A 38 12.00 17.29 2.15
CA ILE A 38 12.27 15.87 1.94
C ILE A 38 11.38 15.03 2.85
N LEU A 39 11.30 15.38 4.13
CA LEU A 39 10.47 14.66 5.10
C LEU A 39 8.99 14.73 4.79
N ASN A 40 8.51 15.89 4.35
CA ASN A 40 7.11 16.05 3.94
C ASN A 40 6.78 15.15 2.74
N GLN A 41 7.67 15.09 1.78
CA GLN A 41 7.48 14.23 0.60
C GLN A 41 7.53 12.75 1.00
N LEU A 42 8.45 12.37 1.89
CA LEU A 42 8.53 11.00 2.39
C LEU A 42 7.27 10.60 3.14
N SER A 43 6.74 11.50 3.96
CA SER A 43 5.48 11.27 4.67
C SER A 43 4.32 11.02 3.71
N ALA A 44 4.25 11.79 2.62
CA ALA A 44 3.23 11.59 1.59
C ALA A 44 3.38 10.23 0.90
N ALA A 45 4.61 9.83 0.57
CA ALA A 45 4.89 8.53 -0.03
C ALA A 45 4.50 7.39 0.91
N ASN A 46 4.82 7.52 2.18
CA ASN A 46 4.48 6.52 3.20
C ASN A 46 2.96 6.37 3.35
N SER A 47 2.23 7.48 3.39
CA SER A 47 0.77 7.46 3.45
C SER A 47 0.16 6.78 2.21
N ALA A 48 0.70 7.06 1.03
CA ALA A 48 0.22 6.45 -0.21
C ALA A 48 0.46 4.93 -0.21
N LEU A 49 1.61 4.47 0.29
CA LEU A 49 1.92 3.05 0.43
C LEU A 49 0.96 2.35 1.39
N SER A 50 0.70 2.95 2.54
CA SER A 50 -0.23 2.40 3.53
C SER A 50 -1.63 2.27 2.96
N LYS A 51 -2.11 3.30 2.25
CA LYS A 51 -3.44 3.27 1.62
C LYS A 51 -3.53 2.17 0.55
N ALA A 52 -2.47 1.96 -0.23
CA ALA A 52 -2.43 0.89 -1.20
C ALA A 52 -2.50 -0.48 -0.50
N GLY A 53 -1.75 -0.65 0.58
CA GLY A 53 -1.77 -1.88 1.37
C GLY A 53 -3.15 -2.17 1.95
N PHE A 54 -3.80 -1.17 2.53
CA PHE A 54 -5.16 -1.32 3.05
C PHE A 54 -6.16 -1.66 1.95
N ALA A 55 -6.00 -1.10 0.75
CA ALA A 55 -6.85 -1.44 -0.38
C ALA A 55 -6.70 -2.90 -0.80
N ILE A 56 -5.48 -3.43 -0.77
CA ILE A 56 -5.23 -4.85 -1.06
C ILE A 56 -5.91 -5.72 -0.01
N ILE A 57 -5.76 -5.39 1.26
CA ILE A 57 -6.37 -6.14 2.36
C ILE A 57 -7.89 -6.12 2.25
N ALA A 58 -8.49 -4.96 2.00
CA ALA A 58 -9.93 -4.82 1.84
C ALA A 58 -10.45 -5.67 0.68
N THR A 59 -9.75 -5.67 -0.45
CA THR A 59 -10.11 -6.50 -1.60
C THR A 59 -10.01 -7.98 -1.24
N GLY A 60 -8.95 -8.38 -0.55
CA GLY A 60 -8.77 -9.75 -0.10
C GLY A 60 -9.90 -10.22 0.81
N MET A 61 -10.31 -9.39 1.76
CA MET A 61 -11.43 -9.69 2.65
C MET A 61 -12.74 -9.87 1.89
N ALA A 62 -13.02 -8.99 0.92
CA ALA A 62 -14.22 -9.05 0.11
C ALA A 62 -14.27 -10.32 -0.75
N LYS A 63 -13.12 -10.78 -1.25
CA LYS A 63 -13.05 -11.94 -2.13
C LYS A 63 -12.98 -13.27 -1.40
N CYS A 64 -12.52 -13.30 -0.16
CA CYS A 64 -12.18 -14.54 0.56
C CYS A 64 -13.04 -14.77 1.82
N GLY A 65 -14.05 -13.95 2.06
CA GLY A 65 -14.73 -13.92 3.36
C GLY A 65 -15.85 -14.91 3.59
N THR A 66 -16.23 -15.74 2.62
CA THR A 66 -17.50 -16.48 2.68
C THR A 66 -17.40 -18.02 2.73
N ASP A 67 -16.21 -18.60 2.68
CA ASP A 67 -16.03 -20.06 2.73
C ASP A 67 -15.15 -20.48 3.91
N ALA A 68 -14.99 -21.79 4.10
CA ALA A 68 -14.17 -22.34 5.19
C ALA A 68 -12.70 -21.92 5.10
N LYS A 69 -12.20 -21.72 3.89
CA LYS A 69 -10.85 -21.21 3.65
C LYS A 69 -10.77 -19.71 3.91
N GLY A 70 -11.88 -19.01 3.82
CA GLY A 70 -11.96 -17.58 4.06
C GLY A 70 -11.56 -17.18 5.46
N ASN A 71 -11.85 -18.01 6.47
CA ASN A 71 -11.47 -17.72 7.86
C ASN A 71 -9.95 -17.71 8.05
N ALA A 72 -9.24 -18.66 7.46
CA ALA A 72 -7.77 -18.69 7.52
C ALA A 72 -7.16 -17.50 6.79
N ASN A 73 -7.69 -17.18 5.61
CA ASN A 73 -7.24 -16.03 4.83
C ASN A 73 -7.51 -14.71 5.55
N ARG A 74 -8.64 -14.61 6.24
CA ARG A 74 -8.99 -13.43 7.03
C ARG A 74 -7.98 -13.21 8.16
N ALA A 75 -7.56 -14.26 8.86
CA ALA A 75 -6.56 -14.15 9.91
C ALA A 75 -5.22 -13.65 9.37
N GLU A 76 -4.80 -14.12 8.19
CA GLU A 76 -3.60 -13.64 7.52
C GLU A 76 -3.72 -12.16 7.14
N LEU A 77 -4.89 -11.76 6.65
CA LEU A 77 -5.16 -10.37 6.26
C LEU A 77 -5.16 -9.43 7.47
N GLU A 78 -5.73 -9.87 8.59
CA GLU A 78 -5.69 -9.10 9.84
C GLU A 78 -4.26 -8.90 10.31
N LYS A 79 -3.44 -9.94 10.24
CA LYS A 79 -2.03 -9.89 10.59
C LYS A 79 -1.27 -8.89 9.69
N ALA A 80 -1.55 -8.93 8.39
CA ALA A 80 -0.96 -7.99 7.43
C ALA A 80 -1.39 -6.54 7.73
N PHE A 81 -2.67 -6.35 8.09
CA PHE A 81 -3.18 -5.04 8.47
C PHE A 81 -2.42 -4.47 9.67
N MET A 82 -2.22 -5.28 10.70
CA MET A 82 -1.48 -4.87 11.89
C MET A 82 -0.03 -4.53 11.56
N SER A 83 0.54 -5.21 10.59
CA SER A 83 1.91 -4.93 10.12
C SER A 83 2.02 -3.59 9.40
N LEU A 84 0.95 -3.17 8.70
CA LEU A 84 0.91 -1.89 7.98
C LEU A 84 0.55 -0.72 8.90
N ALA A 85 -0.21 -0.99 9.94
CA ALA A 85 -0.60 0.03 10.90
C ALA A 85 0.55 0.35 11.83
#